data_014757cb628cf4097e097ea2d9e7d787
#
_entry.id   014757cb628cf4097e097ea2d9e7d787
#
_cell.length_a   1.000
_cell.length_b   1.000
_cell.length_c   1.000
_cell.angle_alpha   90.00
_cell.angle_beta   90.00
_cell.angle_gamma   90.00
#
_symmetry.space_group_name_H-M   'P 1'
#
loop_
_entity.id
_entity.type
_entity.pdbx_description
1 polymer ?
#
loop_
_entity_poly.entity_id
_entity_poly.type
_entity_poly.pdbx_seq_one_letter_code
_entity_poly.pdbx_strand_id
1 'polypeptide(L)'
;MQASEPMLARPRVLLIDDDPAFGRFATFVLRTRGGFEVRHVLDPHAGLRYIETEPWDLVVADIELPGMSGLELAERVRCLRPILPVAVVTAHATVDRAVTALRMPVTEFLQKPVRPDDLIATATAMVQRGRMARSTGTETVLAIGAHPDDVEIGAAGALLAHHAAGDCVSILTLSHGAGGGMEARRARESEQAAGIIGARLFLEDLEDTHIREGNPTIAVIDEVVAAVQPTTVYTHSIHDVHQDHRNTHRAAMVATRRIGRVYCFQSPSATVDFRPTHFVTIDDHVGRKLEAIEMFTSQVAVRDYLEPDLIASTARYWSRFCEGSHAEAFEAVRDRAVIRGVPDARVSSPKPVMSQAGRDSHAGPRAAGRT
;
A
#
# COMPACT_ATOMS: atom_id res chain seq x y z
N MET A 1 5.74 -20.20 42.53
CA MET A 1 6.61 -19.61 41.50
C MET A 1 5.70 -18.92 40.51
N GLN A 2 5.54 -17.60 40.67
CA GLN A 2 4.82 -16.77 39.68
C GLN A 2 5.75 -16.59 38.48
N ALA A 3 5.27 -17.03 37.32
CA ALA A 3 5.96 -16.75 36.06
C ALA A 3 5.91 -15.22 35.85
N SER A 4 7.08 -14.59 35.81
CA SER A 4 7.23 -13.18 35.46
C SER A 4 6.74 -12.98 34.02
N GLU A 5 5.68 -12.19 33.85
CA GLU A 5 5.28 -11.70 32.54
C GLU A 5 6.49 -11.06 31.82
N PRO A 6 6.69 -11.33 30.54
CA PRO A 6 7.75 -10.68 29.80
C PRO A 6 7.46 -9.15 29.79
N MET A 7 8.39 -8.39 30.39
CA MET A 7 8.33 -6.93 30.41
C MET A 7 8.30 -6.44 28.97
N LEU A 8 7.14 -6.03 28.49
CA LEU A 8 6.97 -5.48 27.15
C LEU A 8 7.95 -4.31 26.96
N ALA A 9 8.81 -4.41 25.95
CA ALA A 9 9.75 -3.35 25.62
C ALA A 9 9.03 -2.01 25.49
N ARG A 10 9.64 -0.93 26.04
CA ARG A 10 9.05 0.42 25.97
C ARG A 10 8.82 0.82 24.51
N PRO A 11 7.67 1.40 24.17
CA PRO A 11 7.43 1.85 22.81
C PRO A 11 8.45 2.91 22.40
N ARG A 12 8.94 2.84 21.17
CA ARG A 12 9.96 3.73 20.63
C ARG A 12 9.34 4.83 19.78
N VAL A 13 9.62 6.09 20.11
CA VAL A 13 9.12 7.29 19.43
C VAL A 13 10.30 8.03 18.79
N LEU A 14 10.21 8.27 17.49
CA LEU A 14 11.10 9.18 16.78
C LEU A 14 10.43 10.55 16.69
N LEU A 15 11.05 11.56 17.33
CA LEU A 15 10.61 12.95 17.29
C LEU A 15 11.47 13.71 16.29
N ILE A 16 10.85 14.33 15.30
CA ILE A 16 11.50 15.11 14.24
C ILE A 16 10.98 16.54 14.33
N ASP A 17 11.79 17.44 14.84
CA ASP A 17 11.41 18.84 15.06
C ASP A 17 12.68 19.68 15.13
N ASP A 18 12.76 20.73 14.35
CA ASP A 18 13.93 21.59 14.25
C ASP A 18 14.03 22.61 15.42
N ASP A 19 12.95 22.76 16.24
CA ASP A 19 13.00 23.52 17.48
C ASP A 19 13.57 22.68 18.65
N PRO A 20 14.80 22.96 19.12
CA PRO A 20 15.39 22.23 20.23
C PRO A 20 14.62 22.42 21.56
N ALA A 21 13.84 23.48 21.71
CA ALA A 21 13.09 23.73 22.94
C ALA A 21 11.87 22.80 22.99
N PHE A 22 11.11 22.71 21.92
CA PHE A 22 10.01 21.75 21.81
C PHE A 22 10.53 20.32 21.88
N GLY A 23 11.64 20.02 21.20
CA GLY A 23 12.27 18.70 21.25
C GLY A 23 12.63 18.25 22.67
N ARG A 24 13.21 19.13 23.49
CA ARG A 24 13.48 18.84 24.92
C ARG A 24 12.20 18.64 25.72
N PHE A 25 11.21 19.50 25.54
CA PHE A 25 9.92 19.41 26.21
C PHE A 25 9.23 18.08 25.89
N ALA A 26 9.03 17.78 24.61
CA ALA A 26 8.33 16.56 24.16
C ALA A 26 9.08 15.29 24.60
N THR A 27 10.41 15.28 24.46
CA THR A 27 11.25 14.16 24.94
C THR A 27 11.09 13.96 26.44
N PHE A 28 11.13 15.01 27.24
CA PHE A 28 10.95 14.93 28.69
C PHE A 28 9.57 14.35 29.04
N VAL A 29 8.50 14.91 28.48
CA VAL A 29 7.12 14.49 28.74
C VAL A 29 6.90 13.03 28.37
N LEU A 30 7.27 12.65 27.16
CA LEU A 30 7.07 11.28 26.65
C LEU A 30 7.89 10.25 27.44
N ARG A 31 9.14 10.57 27.82
CA ARG A 31 9.98 9.64 28.59
C ARG A 31 9.52 9.51 30.03
N THR A 32 9.28 10.62 30.72
CA THR A 32 9.08 10.61 32.19
C THR A 32 7.66 10.29 32.58
N ARG A 33 6.67 10.74 31.80
CA ARG A 33 5.25 10.55 32.09
C ARG A 33 4.58 9.52 31.18
N GLY A 34 5.01 9.41 29.93
CA GLY A 34 4.44 8.49 28.94
C GLY A 34 5.08 7.12 28.92
N GLY A 35 6.29 6.95 29.50
CA GLY A 35 7.00 5.67 29.53
C GLY A 35 7.59 5.23 28.19
N PHE A 36 7.76 6.17 27.23
CA PHE A 36 8.32 5.91 25.92
C PHE A 36 9.86 5.98 25.91
N GLU A 37 10.48 5.26 24.97
CA GLU A 37 11.85 5.52 24.54
C GLU A 37 11.81 6.54 23.40
N VAL A 38 12.50 7.68 23.55
CA VAL A 38 12.38 8.79 22.57
C VAL A 38 13.75 9.13 22.00
N ARG A 39 13.83 9.23 20.68
CA ARG A 39 14.96 9.85 19.98
C ARG A 39 14.46 11.14 19.30
N HIS A 40 15.12 12.26 19.58
CA HIS A 40 14.87 13.53 18.93
C HIS A 40 15.92 13.80 17.87
N VAL A 41 15.50 14.22 16.68
CA VAL A 41 16.34 14.63 15.56
C VAL A 41 15.83 15.96 14.99
N LEU A 42 16.75 16.80 14.53
CA LEU A 42 16.44 18.13 14.03
C LEU A 42 16.24 18.16 12.50
N ASP A 43 16.77 17.15 11.81
CA ASP A 43 16.80 17.06 10.36
C ASP A 43 15.86 15.94 9.87
N PRO A 44 14.87 16.24 8.99
CA PRO A 44 13.95 15.24 8.47
C PRO A 44 14.65 14.13 7.66
N HIS A 45 15.73 14.44 6.95
CA HIS A 45 16.49 13.42 6.21
C HIS A 45 17.21 12.45 7.16
N ALA A 46 17.72 12.93 8.30
CA ALA A 46 18.24 12.05 9.34
C ALA A 46 17.11 11.18 9.93
N GLY A 47 15.93 11.76 10.13
CA GLY A 47 14.72 11.04 10.56
C GLY A 47 14.38 9.88 9.64
N LEU A 48 14.34 10.11 8.33
CA LEU A 48 14.07 9.07 7.34
C LEU A 48 15.09 7.93 7.40
N ARG A 49 16.39 8.23 7.51
CA ARG A 49 17.43 7.19 7.67
C ARG A 49 17.20 6.33 8.91
N TYR A 50 16.79 6.91 10.04
CA TYR A 50 16.44 6.14 11.23
C TYR A 50 15.20 5.26 11.02
N ILE A 51 14.21 5.74 10.27
CA ILE A 51 13.00 4.97 9.94
C ILE A 51 13.34 3.76 9.06
N GLU A 52 14.28 3.90 8.15
CA GLU A 52 14.75 2.79 7.30
C GLU A 52 15.51 1.72 8.09
N THR A 53 16.36 2.14 9.03
CA THR A 53 17.35 1.28 9.67
C THR A 53 16.97 0.74 11.04
N GLU A 54 16.01 1.39 11.74
CA GLU A 54 15.63 1.01 13.10
C GLU A 54 14.11 0.80 13.23
N PRO A 55 13.66 -0.06 14.17
CA PRO A 55 12.24 -0.22 14.46
C PRO A 55 11.72 0.94 15.32
N TRP A 56 10.58 1.51 14.92
CA TRP A 56 9.86 2.57 15.62
C TRP A 56 8.40 2.19 15.81
N ASP A 57 7.78 2.68 16.90
CA ASP A 57 6.35 2.49 17.18
C ASP A 57 5.52 3.73 16.81
N LEU A 58 6.15 4.92 16.73
CA LEU A 58 5.52 6.19 16.39
C LEU A 58 6.56 7.16 15.85
N VAL A 59 6.19 7.95 14.86
CA VAL A 59 6.89 9.17 14.45
C VAL A 59 6.05 10.38 14.91
N VAL A 60 6.69 11.38 15.52
CA VAL A 60 6.10 12.67 15.81
C VAL A 60 6.91 13.70 15.04
N ALA A 61 6.29 14.44 14.13
CA ALA A 61 6.99 15.36 13.24
C ALA A 61 6.38 16.77 13.28
N ASP A 62 7.22 17.80 13.28
CA ASP A 62 6.73 19.17 13.00
C ASP A 62 6.28 19.24 11.53
N ILE A 63 5.27 20.07 11.28
CA ILE A 63 4.82 20.36 9.92
C ILE A 63 5.82 21.25 9.17
N GLU A 64 6.48 22.16 9.87
CA GLU A 64 7.42 23.14 9.31
C GLU A 64 8.86 22.69 9.56
N LEU A 65 9.36 21.77 8.74
CA LEU A 65 10.73 21.28 8.82
C LEU A 65 11.59 21.89 7.70
N PRO A 66 12.91 22.06 7.90
CA PRO A 66 13.80 22.58 6.86
C PRO A 66 13.93 21.58 5.70
N GLY A 67 13.67 22.05 4.48
CA GLY A 67 13.86 21.29 3.26
C GLY A 67 12.80 20.23 2.92
N MET A 68 11.86 19.95 3.83
CA MET A 68 10.77 19.01 3.63
C MET A 68 9.64 19.31 4.61
N SER A 69 8.39 19.33 4.16
CA SER A 69 7.28 19.48 5.11
C SER A 69 7.03 18.20 5.91
N GLY A 70 6.45 18.34 7.13
CA GLY A 70 6.05 17.16 7.92
C GLY A 70 5.00 16.30 7.24
N LEU A 71 4.22 16.84 6.31
CA LEU A 71 3.26 16.09 5.49
C LEU A 71 3.99 15.25 4.44
N GLU A 72 4.96 15.83 3.73
CA GLU A 72 5.82 15.07 2.80
C GLU A 72 6.62 14.00 3.52
N LEU A 73 7.09 14.28 4.73
CA LEU A 73 7.73 13.28 5.58
C LEU A 73 6.76 12.13 5.90
N ALA A 74 5.52 12.44 6.29
CA ALA A 74 4.50 11.42 6.59
C ALA A 74 4.20 10.54 5.38
N GLU A 75 4.14 11.11 4.17
CA GLU A 75 3.98 10.34 2.94
C GLU A 75 5.16 9.38 2.69
N ARG A 76 6.40 9.88 2.86
CA ARG A 76 7.59 9.03 2.72
C ARG A 76 7.66 7.94 3.79
N VAL A 77 7.30 8.26 5.05
CA VAL A 77 7.20 7.26 6.12
C VAL A 77 6.20 6.18 5.75
N ARG A 78 5.04 6.56 5.23
CA ARG A 78 4.01 5.61 4.78
C ARG A 78 4.52 4.70 3.66
N CYS A 79 5.31 5.23 2.72
CA CYS A 79 5.93 4.41 1.67
C CYS A 79 6.97 3.42 2.23
N LEU A 80 7.77 3.83 3.22
CA LEU A 80 8.84 3.01 3.81
C LEU A 80 8.33 2.03 4.87
N ARG A 81 7.37 2.45 5.67
CA ARG A 81 6.82 1.73 6.83
C ARG A 81 5.32 1.97 6.93
N PRO A 82 4.50 1.35 6.09
CA PRO A 82 3.07 1.63 5.95
C PRO A 82 2.27 1.61 7.26
N ILE A 83 2.67 0.76 8.22
CA ILE A 83 2.00 0.58 9.50
C ILE A 83 2.56 1.50 10.61
N LEU A 84 3.62 2.26 10.34
CA LEU A 84 4.23 3.14 11.31
C LEU A 84 3.38 4.42 11.44
N PRO A 85 2.70 4.64 12.58
CA PRO A 85 1.88 5.82 12.75
C PRO A 85 2.73 7.10 12.75
N VAL A 86 2.16 8.17 12.18
CA VAL A 86 2.79 9.50 12.17
C VAL A 86 1.83 10.52 12.79
N ALA A 87 2.25 11.17 13.87
CA ALA A 87 1.58 12.34 14.43
C ALA A 87 2.28 13.61 13.94
N VAL A 88 1.51 14.56 13.44
CA VAL A 88 2.05 15.84 12.98
C VAL A 88 1.75 16.95 13.99
N VAL A 89 2.77 17.75 14.34
CA VAL A 89 2.67 18.87 15.26
C VAL A 89 2.77 20.17 14.47
N THR A 90 1.96 21.18 14.77
CA THR A 90 1.97 22.46 14.03
C THR A 90 1.73 23.66 14.93
N ALA A 91 2.42 24.76 14.67
CA ALA A 91 2.12 26.05 15.29
C ALA A 91 0.91 26.74 14.63
N HIS A 92 0.61 26.43 13.39
CA HIS A 92 -0.44 27.10 12.60
C HIS A 92 -1.43 26.06 12.05
N ALA A 93 -2.57 25.89 12.73
CA ALA A 93 -3.67 25.09 12.23
C ALA A 93 -4.46 25.90 11.19
N THR A 94 -4.13 25.78 9.90
CA THR A 94 -5.01 26.25 8.84
C THR A 94 -5.93 25.13 8.39
N VAL A 95 -7.19 25.48 8.05
CA VAL A 95 -8.23 24.52 7.64
C VAL A 95 -7.76 23.66 6.45
N ASP A 96 -7.03 24.24 5.50
CA ASP A 96 -6.52 23.51 4.32
C ASP A 96 -5.47 22.44 4.66
N ARG A 97 -4.61 22.69 5.65
CA ARG A 97 -3.62 21.71 6.14
C ARG A 97 -4.27 20.60 6.95
N ALA A 98 -5.29 20.93 7.75
CA ALA A 98 -6.09 19.95 8.47
C ALA A 98 -6.89 19.05 7.51
N VAL A 99 -7.46 19.59 6.43
CA VAL A 99 -8.18 18.83 5.41
C VAL A 99 -7.24 17.90 4.65
N THR A 100 -6.04 18.35 4.29
CA THR A 100 -5.05 17.50 3.60
C THR A 100 -4.61 16.32 4.47
N ALA A 101 -4.48 16.54 5.75
CA ALA A 101 -4.04 15.50 6.68
C ALA A 101 -5.16 14.57 7.13
N LEU A 102 -6.43 15.02 7.18
CA LEU A 102 -7.59 14.14 7.42
C LEU A 102 -7.77 13.09 6.30
N ARG A 103 -7.11 13.29 5.16
CA ARG A 103 -7.05 12.30 4.06
C ARG A 103 -5.99 11.21 4.29
N MET A 104 -5.19 11.31 5.36
CA MET A 104 -4.15 10.32 5.70
C MET A 104 -4.59 9.47 6.89
N PRO A 105 -4.86 8.17 6.74
CA PRO A 105 -5.52 7.34 7.75
C PRO A 105 -4.71 7.07 9.02
N VAL A 106 -3.43 7.40 9.02
CA VAL A 106 -2.52 7.16 10.17
C VAL A 106 -1.88 8.44 10.69
N THR A 107 -2.39 9.61 10.34
CA THR A 107 -1.84 10.89 10.78
C THR A 107 -2.80 11.59 11.73
N GLU A 108 -2.31 11.92 12.92
CA GLU A 108 -3.01 12.75 13.91
C GLU A 108 -2.34 14.12 13.99
N PHE A 109 -3.12 15.13 14.38
CA PHE A 109 -2.64 16.50 14.52
C PHE A 109 -2.60 16.95 15.97
N LEU A 110 -1.49 17.59 16.33
CA LEU A 110 -1.33 18.30 17.58
C LEU A 110 -0.99 19.77 17.29
N GLN A 111 -1.70 20.69 17.92
CA GLN A 111 -1.44 22.12 17.78
C GLN A 111 -0.50 22.61 18.90
N LYS A 112 0.56 23.30 18.53
CA LYS A 112 1.42 24.04 19.50
C LYS A 112 0.68 25.27 20.03
N PRO A 113 0.73 25.57 21.35
CA PRO A 113 1.45 24.85 22.38
C PRO A 113 0.77 23.54 22.81
N VAL A 114 1.50 22.42 22.73
CA VAL A 114 0.97 21.09 23.04
C VAL A 114 0.92 20.89 24.56
N ARG A 115 -0.23 20.52 25.08
CA ARG A 115 -0.35 20.13 26.49
C ARG A 115 0.31 18.76 26.74
N PRO A 116 1.00 18.58 27.89
CA PRO A 116 1.64 17.29 28.19
C PRO A 116 0.70 16.10 28.10
N ASP A 117 -0.53 16.23 28.61
CA ASP A 117 -1.50 15.15 28.64
C ASP A 117 -2.03 14.80 27.25
N ASP A 118 -2.22 15.79 26.38
CA ASP A 118 -2.65 15.57 24.99
C ASP A 118 -1.54 14.86 24.18
N LEU A 119 -0.28 15.23 24.37
CA LEU A 119 0.85 14.57 23.73
C LEU A 119 0.95 13.09 24.13
N ILE A 120 0.80 12.79 25.43
CA ILE A 120 0.85 11.41 25.94
C ILE A 120 -0.36 10.62 25.44
N ALA A 121 -1.56 11.20 25.49
CA ALA A 121 -2.79 10.52 25.06
C ALA A 121 -2.71 10.18 23.56
N THR A 122 -2.32 11.13 22.72
CA THR A 122 -2.12 10.93 21.28
C THR A 122 -1.06 9.87 21.01
N ALA A 123 0.13 9.98 21.61
CA ALA A 123 1.20 9.02 21.43
C ALA A 123 0.77 7.59 21.83
N THR A 124 0.08 7.47 22.96
CA THR A 124 -0.42 6.16 23.46
C THR A 124 -1.45 5.55 22.50
N ALA A 125 -2.44 6.33 22.08
CA ALA A 125 -3.48 5.88 21.16
C ALA A 125 -2.89 5.45 19.80
N MET A 126 -1.94 6.22 19.27
CA MET A 126 -1.31 5.92 17.99
C MET A 126 -0.42 4.68 18.05
N VAL A 127 0.37 4.51 19.11
CA VAL A 127 1.17 3.30 19.34
C VAL A 127 0.26 2.07 19.47
N GLN A 128 -0.86 2.18 20.17
CA GLN A 128 -1.83 1.09 20.28
C GLN A 128 -2.44 0.74 18.92
N ARG A 129 -2.86 1.74 18.13
CA ARG A 129 -3.35 1.53 16.76
C ARG A 129 -2.31 0.82 15.89
N GLY A 130 -1.06 1.29 15.89
CA GLY A 130 0.03 0.67 15.13
C GLY A 130 0.34 -0.76 15.59
N ARG A 131 0.24 -1.05 16.89
CA ARG A 131 0.40 -2.41 17.44
C ARG A 131 -0.76 -3.31 17.08
N MET A 132 -1.99 -2.82 17.15
CA MET A 132 -3.17 -3.56 16.68
C MET A 132 -3.07 -3.87 15.19
N ALA A 133 -2.73 -2.91 14.36
CA ALA A 133 -2.52 -3.11 12.93
C ALA A 133 -1.45 -4.19 12.66
N ARG A 134 -0.34 -4.18 13.39
CA ARG A 134 0.69 -5.24 13.34
C ARG A 134 0.18 -6.59 13.84
N SER A 135 -0.68 -6.63 14.85
CA SER A 135 -1.22 -7.87 15.42
C SER A 135 -2.35 -8.47 14.59
N THR A 136 -3.15 -7.64 13.93
CA THR A 136 -4.20 -8.08 12.99
C THR A 136 -3.64 -8.46 11.63
N GLY A 137 -2.32 -8.20 11.39
CA GLY A 137 -1.65 -8.49 10.13
C GLY A 137 -2.20 -7.58 9.03
N THR A 138 -1.80 -6.30 9.05
CA THR A 138 -2.09 -5.38 7.92
C THR A 138 -1.62 -6.00 6.62
N GLU A 139 -2.49 -5.89 5.64
CA GLU A 139 -2.19 -6.35 4.30
C GLU A 139 -1.55 -5.25 3.48
N THR A 140 -0.75 -5.67 2.53
CA THR A 140 -0.30 -4.80 1.46
C THR A 140 -1.05 -5.22 0.21
N VAL A 141 -1.85 -4.31 -0.30
CA VAL A 141 -2.78 -4.58 -1.41
C VAL A 141 -2.29 -3.86 -2.66
N LEU A 142 -2.22 -4.57 -3.77
CA LEU A 142 -1.94 -4.02 -5.09
C LEU A 142 -3.10 -4.34 -6.03
N ALA A 143 -3.71 -3.31 -6.60
CA ALA A 143 -4.69 -3.46 -7.68
C ALA A 143 -4.04 -3.08 -9.02
N ILE A 144 -4.22 -3.92 -10.04
CA ILE A 144 -3.58 -3.79 -11.35
C ILE A 144 -4.66 -3.64 -12.42
N GLY A 145 -4.70 -2.49 -13.09
CA GLY A 145 -5.57 -2.18 -14.22
C GLY A 145 -4.77 -1.94 -15.52
N ALA A 146 -5.39 -2.15 -16.65
CA ALA A 146 -4.81 -1.84 -17.95
C ALA A 146 -4.88 -0.33 -18.23
N HIS A 147 -6.01 0.30 -17.92
CA HIS A 147 -6.31 1.70 -18.23
C HIS A 147 -6.76 2.46 -16.97
N PRO A 148 -6.66 3.79 -16.99
CA PRO A 148 -7.33 4.64 -15.99
C PRO A 148 -8.83 4.34 -15.95
N ASP A 149 -9.40 4.17 -14.76
CA ASP A 149 -10.78 3.80 -14.42
C ASP A 149 -11.06 2.31 -14.17
N ASP A 150 -10.29 1.38 -14.72
CA ASP A 150 -10.51 -0.06 -14.59
C ASP A 150 -10.59 -0.55 -13.14
N VAL A 151 -9.60 -0.15 -12.34
CA VAL A 151 -9.50 -0.54 -10.92
C VAL A 151 -10.61 0.10 -10.11
N GLU A 152 -10.93 1.33 -10.39
CA GLU A 152 -11.96 2.08 -9.68
C GLU A 152 -13.35 1.48 -9.94
N ILE A 153 -13.61 1.07 -11.16
CA ILE A 153 -14.87 0.38 -11.51
C ILE A 153 -14.92 -1.01 -10.84
N GLY A 154 -13.82 -1.77 -10.96
CA GLY A 154 -13.82 -3.17 -10.58
C GLY A 154 -13.62 -3.46 -9.08
N ALA A 155 -12.89 -2.58 -8.36
CA ALA A 155 -12.37 -2.89 -7.03
C ALA A 155 -12.32 -1.71 -6.03
N ALA A 156 -12.73 -0.48 -6.39
CA ALA A 156 -12.55 0.68 -5.49
C ALA A 156 -13.23 0.50 -4.13
N GLY A 157 -14.37 -0.16 -4.07
CA GLY A 157 -15.07 -0.42 -2.81
C GLY A 157 -14.25 -1.33 -1.88
N ALA A 158 -13.70 -2.42 -2.41
CA ALA A 158 -12.80 -3.31 -1.68
C ALA A 158 -11.52 -2.61 -1.25
N LEU A 159 -10.93 -1.77 -2.12
CA LEU A 159 -9.74 -0.99 -1.80
C LEU A 159 -10.01 0.04 -0.69
N LEU A 160 -11.16 0.69 -0.69
CA LEU A 160 -11.61 1.59 0.37
C LEU A 160 -11.82 0.84 1.69
N ALA A 161 -12.37 -0.38 1.65
CA ALA A 161 -12.52 -1.23 2.82
C ALA A 161 -11.15 -1.65 3.39
N HIS A 162 -10.20 -2.04 2.54
CA HIS A 162 -8.81 -2.30 2.93
C HIS A 162 -8.17 -1.07 3.58
N HIS A 163 -8.31 0.09 2.94
CA HIS A 163 -7.78 1.35 3.46
C HIS A 163 -8.37 1.70 4.83
N ALA A 164 -9.69 1.54 5.01
CA ALA A 164 -10.37 1.76 6.29
C ALA A 164 -9.92 0.76 7.38
N ALA A 165 -9.55 -0.47 6.99
CA ALA A 165 -8.97 -1.47 7.88
C ALA A 165 -7.50 -1.16 8.25
N GLY A 166 -6.88 -0.14 7.65
CA GLY A 166 -5.49 0.25 7.88
C GLY A 166 -4.48 -0.49 6.99
N ASP A 167 -4.94 -1.18 5.96
CA ASP A 167 -4.09 -1.82 4.98
C ASP A 167 -3.41 -0.80 4.04
N CYS A 168 -2.28 -1.18 3.48
CA CYS A 168 -1.55 -0.36 2.53
C CYS A 168 -2.05 -0.65 1.12
N VAL A 169 -2.69 0.33 0.51
CA VAL A 169 -3.30 0.18 -0.80
C VAL A 169 -2.45 0.86 -1.87
N SER A 170 -2.18 0.15 -2.95
CA SER A 170 -1.52 0.66 -4.16
C SER A 170 -2.35 0.30 -5.39
N ILE A 171 -2.34 1.19 -6.37
CA ILE A 171 -2.92 0.98 -7.70
C ILE A 171 -1.80 1.06 -8.73
N LEU A 172 -1.74 0.09 -9.63
CA LEU A 172 -0.91 0.12 -10.83
C LEU A 172 -1.83 0.20 -12.04
N THR A 173 -1.68 1.27 -12.81
CA THR A 173 -2.33 1.44 -14.11
C THR A 173 -1.27 1.37 -15.19
N LEU A 174 -1.41 0.43 -16.12
CA LEU A 174 -0.35 0.07 -17.07
C LEU A 174 -0.19 1.05 -18.24
N SER A 175 -1.23 1.82 -18.56
CA SER A 175 -1.19 2.81 -19.66
C SER A 175 -1.88 4.11 -19.26
N HIS A 176 -1.61 5.17 -19.99
CA HIS A 176 -2.33 6.45 -19.83
C HIS A 176 -3.72 6.47 -20.50
N GLY A 177 -4.12 5.39 -21.18
CA GLY A 177 -5.43 5.29 -21.83
C GLY A 177 -5.62 6.27 -22.98
N ALA A 178 -4.61 6.42 -23.86
CA ALA A 178 -4.58 7.35 -24.98
C ALA A 178 -5.76 7.21 -25.95
N GLY A 179 -6.26 5.98 -26.15
CA GLY A 179 -7.47 5.70 -26.93
C GLY A 179 -8.75 6.29 -26.36
N GLY A 180 -8.76 6.63 -25.07
CA GLY A 180 -9.88 7.28 -24.38
C GLY A 180 -9.77 8.81 -24.27
N GLY A 181 -8.71 9.44 -24.74
CA GLY A 181 -8.53 10.89 -24.70
C GLY A 181 -7.12 11.37 -24.40
N MET A 182 -7.00 12.62 -23.93
CA MET A 182 -5.69 13.23 -23.63
C MET A 182 -5.03 12.57 -22.41
N GLU A 183 -3.88 11.95 -22.57
CA GLU A 183 -3.10 11.26 -21.54
C GLU A 183 -2.88 12.11 -20.28
N ALA A 184 -2.43 13.35 -20.43
CA ALA A 184 -2.16 14.26 -19.32
C ALA A 184 -3.44 14.60 -18.50
N ARG A 185 -4.64 14.51 -19.10
CA ARG A 185 -5.90 14.66 -18.39
C ARG A 185 -6.23 13.39 -17.63
N ARG A 186 -6.15 12.25 -18.29
CA ARG A 186 -6.41 10.94 -17.69
C ARG A 186 -5.47 10.63 -16.52
N ALA A 187 -4.20 11.02 -16.63
CA ALA A 187 -3.24 10.90 -15.52
C ALA A 187 -3.70 11.67 -14.28
N ARG A 188 -4.14 12.94 -14.45
CA ARG A 188 -4.67 13.74 -13.33
C ARG A 188 -5.96 13.16 -12.74
N GLU A 189 -6.84 12.64 -13.58
CA GLU A 189 -8.07 11.98 -13.16
C GLU A 189 -7.75 10.74 -12.29
N SER A 190 -6.76 9.93 -12.70
CA SER A 190 -6.26 8.77 -11.93
C SER A 190 -5.63 9.19 -10.59
N GLU A 191 -4.84 10.26 -10.56
CA GLU A 191 -4.25 10.79 -9.31
C GLU A 191 -5.34 11.23 -8.32
N GLN A 192 -6.39 11.89 -8.81
CA GLN A 192 -7.53 12.34 -7.98
C GLN A 192 -8.32 11.14 -7.45
N ALA A 193 -8.63 10.16 -8.30
CA ALA A 193 -9.33 8.94 -7.91
C ALA A 193 -8.54 8.12 -6.87
N ALA A 194 -7.24 7.92 -7.10
CA ALA A 194 -6.35 7.26 -6.14
C ALA A 194 -6.29 8.02 -4.80
N GLY A 195 -6.32 9.36 -4.83
CA GLY A 195 -6.40 10.20 -3.63
C GLY A 195 -7.68 9.99 -2.83
N ILE A 196 -8.83 9.81 -3.48
CA ILE A 196 -10.11 9.50 -2.82
C ILE A 196 -10.05 8.11 -2.17
N ILE A 197 -9.46 7.12 -2.84
CA ILE A 197 -9.30 5.76 -2.32
C ILE A 197 -8.29 5.74 -1.16
N GLY A 198 -7.32 6.66 -1.14
CA GLY A 198 -6.18 6.66 -0.23
C GLY A 198 -5.10 5.68 -0.68
N ALA A 199 -5.01 5.43 -1.98
CA ALA A 199 -4.06 4.53 -2.60
C ALA A 199 -2.83 5.28 -3.14
N ARG A 200 -1.67 4.60 -3.12
CA ARG A 200 -0.51 5.03 -3.89
C ARG A 200 -0.69 4.63 -5.35
N LEU A 201 -0.59 5.60 -6.27
CA LEU A 201 -0.68 5.34 -7.70
C LEU A 201 0.71 5.10 -8.31
N PHE A 202 0.81 4.05 -9.12
CA PHE A 202 1.83 3.80 -10.12
C PHE A 202 1.15 3.90 -11.47
N LEU A 203 1.58 4.82 -12.31
CA LEU A 203 1.02 5.02 -13.64
C LEU A 203 2.14 4.83 -14.65
N GLU A 204 1.98 3.84 -15.51
CA GLU A 204 2.99 3.39 -16.47
C GLU A 204 2.61 3.79 -17.90
N ASP A 205 3.58 3.75 -18.78
CA ASP A 205 3.47 4.29 -20.14
C ASP A 205 3.47 3.16 -21.20
N LEU A 206 2.73 2.07 -20.94
CA LEU A 206 2.52 1.06 -21.97
C LEU A 206 1.53 1.57 -23.01
N GLU A 207 1.74 1.16 -24.27
CA GLU A 207 0.91 1.58 -25.39
C GLU A 207 -0.53 1.04 -25.24
N ASP A 208 -1.49 1.95 -25.07
CA ASP A 208 -2.91 1.64 -24.97
C ASP A 208 -3.40 0.87 -26.22
N THR A 209 -4.29 -0.08 -26.05
CA THR A 209 -4.75 -1.05 -27.06
C THR A 209 -3.70 -2.06 -27.53
N HIS A 210 -2.46 -1.96 -27.04
CA HIS A 210 -1.33 -2.82 -27.43
C HIS A 210 -0.59 -3.44 -26.24
N ILE A 211 -1.19 -3.47 -25.05
CA ILE A 211 -0.62 -4.14 -23.89
C ILE A 211 -0.43 -5.62 -24.20
N ARG A 212 0.78 -6.14 -24.00
CA ARG A 212 1.16 -7.52 -24.31
C ARG A 212 1.05 -8.42 -23.08
N GLU A 213 0.75 -9.70 -23.27
CA GLU A 213 0.73 -10.70 -22.19
C GLU A 213 2.13 -11.06 -21.64
N GLY A 214 3.19 -10.77 -22.42
CA GLY A 214 4.59 -11.01 -22.10
C GLY A 214 5.34 -9.76 -21.68
N ASN A 215 6.65 -9.73 -21.96
CA ASN A 215 7.42 -8.49 -21.79
C ASN A 215 7.06 -7.45 -22.88
N PRO A 216 7.03 -6.14 -22.53
CA PRO A 216 7.53 -5.55 -21.27
C PRO A 216 6.54 -5.61 -20.09
N THR A 217 5.27 -5.93 -20.28
CA THR A 217 4.22 -5.85 -19.26
C THR A 217 4.55 -6.63 -17.98
N ILE A 218 5.08 -7.87 -18.12
CA ILE A 218 5.50 -8.66 -16.96
C ILE A 218 6.59 -7.92 -16.16
N ALA A 219 7.56 -7.32 -16.84
CA ALA A 219 8.68 -6.64 -16.17
C ALA A 219 8.18 -5.41 -15.37
N VAL A 220 7.29 -4.62 -15.96
CA VAL A 220 6.65 -3.47 -15.29
C VAL A 220 5.89 -3.92 -14.03
N ILE A 221 5.08 -4.98 -14.13
CA ILE A 221 4.36 -5.50 -12.98
C ILE A 221 5.32 -6.08 -11.93
N ASP A 222 6.36 -6.83 -12.32
CA ASP A 222 7.37 -7.41 -11.41
C ASP A 222 8.10 -6.28 -10.64
N GLU A 223 8.40 -5.16 -11.26
CA GLU A 223 9.04 -3.99 -10.61
C GLU A 223 8.15 -3.41 -9.52
N VAL A 224 6.87 -3.18 -9.83
CA VAL A 224 5.91 -2.67 -8.85
C VAL A 224 5.64 -3.69 -7.74
N VAL A 225 5.52 -4.97 -8.06
CA VAL A 225 5.40 -6.06 -7.07
C VAL A 225 6.63 -6.10 -6.15
N ALA A 226 7.83 -5.91 -6.68
CA ALA A 226 9.05 -5.83 -5.87
C ALA A 226 9.09 -4.60 -4.95
N ALA A 227 8.58 -3.46 -5.42
CA ALA A 227 8.51 -2.23 -4.64
C ALA A 227 7.42 -2.27 -3.55
N VAL A 228 6.25 -2.83 -3.87
CA VAL A 228 5.07 -2.87 -2.99
C VAL A 228 5.09 -4.06 -2.04
N GLN A 229 5.65 -5.21 -2.44
CA GLN A 229 5.62 -6.48 -1.71
C GLN A 229 4.19 -6.89 -1.29
N PRO A 230 3.23 -6.99 -2.22
CA PRO A 230 1.84 -7.19 -1.89
C PRO A 230 1.57 -8.57 -1.27
N THR A 231 0.65 -8.62 -0.32
CA THR A 231 0.10 -9.86 0.24
C THR A 231 -1.19 -10.28 -0.49
N THR A 232 -1.88 -9.28 -1.07
CA THR A 232 -3.13 -9.44 -1.81
C THR A 232 -3.05 -8.64 -3.11
N VAL A 233 -3.50 -9.23 -4.20
CA VAL A 233 -3.55 -8.61 -5.53
C VAL A 233 -4.95 -8.69 -6.10
N TYR A 234 -5.43 -7.58 -6.65
CA TYR A 234 -6.62 -7.49 -7.51
C TYR A 234 -6.19 -7.18 -8.94
N THR A 235 -6.81 -7.81 -9.94
CA THR A 235 -6.51 -7.53 -11.35
C THR A 235 -7.69 -7.91 -12.23
N HIS A 236 -7.58 -7.71 -13.54
CA HIS A 236 -8.60 -8.10 -14.51
C HIS A 236 -8.90 -9.60 -14.51
N SER A 237 -10.14 -9.95 -14.84
CA SER A 237 -10.51 -11.32 -15.18
C SER A 237 -9.98 -11.70 -16.57
N ILE A 238 -9.72 -12.99 -16.77
CA ILE A 238 -9.46 -13.55 -18.12
C ILE A 238 -10.75 -13.57 -18.97
N HIS A 239 -11.91 -13.56 -18.31
CA HIS A 239 -13.23 -13.58 -18.93
C HIS A 239 -13.69 -12.18 -19.33
N ASP A 240 -12.94 -11.59 -20.27
CA ASP A 240 -13.14 -10.22 -20.75
C ASP A 240 -12.99 -10.17 -22.28
N VAL A 241 -13.78 -9.31 -22.97
CA VAL A 241 -13.65 -9.12 -24.41
C VAL A 241 -12.52 -8.17 -24.78
N HIS A 242 -12.11 -7.28 -23.84
CA HIS A 242 -11.01 -6.37 -24.08
C HIS A 242 -9.67 -7.10 -24.07
N GLN A 243 -8.90 -6.97 -25.15
CA GLN A 243 -7.62 -7.69 -25.27
C GLN A 243 -6.61 -7.28 -24.20
N ASP A 244 -6.51 -5.97 -23.89
CA ASP A 244 -5.55 -5.47 -22.91
C ASP A 244 -5.88 -5.96 -21.50
N HIS A 245 -7.17 -6.12 -21.15
CA HIS A 245 -7.58 -6.72 -19.88
C HIS A 245 -7.13 -8.18 -19.77
N ARG A 246 -7.36 -8.98 -20.81
CA ARG A 246 -6.89 -10.38 -20.83
C ARG A 246 -5.37 -10.48 -20.79
N ASN A 247 -4.67 -9.60 -21.50
CA ASN A 247 -3.21 -9.60 -21.53
C ASN A 247 -2.62 -9.11 -20.20
N THR A 248 -3.23 -8.10 -19.57
CA THR A 248 -2.91 -7.68 -18.20
C THR A 248 -3.13 -8.82 -17.21
N HIS A 249 -4.26 -9.54 -17.29
CA HIS A 249 -4.50 -10.72 -16.47
C HIS A 249 -3.35 -11.74 -16.60
N ARG A 250 -2.99 -12.14 -17.84
CA ARG A 250 -1.95 -13.13 -18.08
C ARG A 250 -0.59 -12.70 -17.55
N ALA A 251 -0.20 -11.45 -17.80
CA ALA A 251 1.03 -10.89 -17.29
C ALA A 251 1.04 -10.82 -15.75
N ALA A 252 -0.06 -10.39 -15.15
CA ALA A 252 -0.23 -10.33 -13.70
C ALA A 252 -0.13 -11.73 -13.05
N MET A 253 -0.70 -12.78 -13.67
CA MET A 253 -0.58 -14.14 -13.15
C MET A 253 0.86 -14.62 -13.08
N VAL A 254 1.71 -14.21 -14.01
CA VAL A 254 3.14 -14.54 -14.02
C VAL A 254 3.88 -13.74 -12.94
N ALA A 255 3.72 -12.42 -12.92
CA ALA A 255 4.40 -11.53 -12.00
C ALA A 255 4.02 -11.80 -10.53
N THR A 256 2.76 -12.13 -10.27
CA THR A 256 2.24 -12.39 -8.92
C THR A 256 2.28 -13.87 -8.49
N ARG A 257 3.03 -14.72 -9.19
CA ARG A 257 3.06 -16.20 -8.96
C ARG A 257 3.39 -16.62 -7.52
N ARG A 258 4.04 -15.76 -6.74
CA ARG A 258 4.41 -16.00 -5.33
C ARG A 258 3.41 -15.43 -4.34
N ILE A 259 2.47 -14.61 -4.78
CA ILE A 259 1.48 -13.95 -3.91
C ILE A 259 0.39 -14.96 -3.55
N GLY A 260 0.04 -15.01 -2.26
CA GLY A 260 -0.90 -15.99 -1.72
C GLY A 260 -2.35 -15.72 -2.08
N ARG A 261 -2.74 -14.45 -2.24
CA ARG A 261 -4.11 -14.03 -2.56
C ARG A 261 -4.13 -13.22 -3.84
N VAL A 262 -4.87 -13.71 -4.83
CA VAL A 262 -5.05 -13.04 -6.13
C VAL A 262 -6.51 -13.18 -6.53
N TYR A 263 -7.15 -12.05 -6.72
CA TYR A 263 -8.54 -11.91 -7.07
C TYR A 263 -8.69 -11.14 -8.38
N CYS A 264 -9.65 -11.56 -9.21
CA CYS A 264 -9.92 -10.90 -10.48
C CYS A 264 -11.28 -10.21 -10.44
N PHE A 265 -11.29 -8.91 -10.74
CA PHE A 265 -12.49 -8.10 -10.73
C PHE A 265 -13.24 -8.13 -12.06
N GLN A 266 -14.51 -7.80 -11.99
CA GLN A 266 -15.38 -7.60 -13.15
C GLN A 266 -15.13 -6.21 -13.74
N SER A 267 -14.86 -6.16 -15.05
CA SER A 267 -14.88 -4.91 -15.83
C SER A 267 -16.23 -4.76 -16.57
N PRO A 268 -16.53 -3.59 -17.12
CA PRO A 268 -17.71 -3.40 -17.98
C PRO A 268 -17.73 -4.30 -19.22
N SER A 269 -16.57 -4.73 -19.69
CA SER A 269 -16.40 -5.60 -20.86
C SER A 269 -16.29 -7.10 -20.50
N ALA A 270 -16.55 -7.46 -19.24
CA ALA A 270 -16.53 -8.86 -18.81
C ALA A 270 -17.60 -9.69 -19.54
N THR A 271 -17.24 -10.94 -19.86
CA THR A 271 -18.18 -11.88 -20.49
C THR A 271 -19.09 -12.56 -19.47
N VAL A 272 -20.10 -13.28 -19.94
CA VAL A 272 -21.01 -14.10 -19.11
C VAL A 272 -20.29 -15.26 -18.41
N ASP A 273 -19.03 -15.53 -18.78
CA ASP A 273 -18.19 -16.55 -18.14
C ASP A 273 -17.49 -16.03 -16.88
N PHE A 274 -17.62 -14.75 -16.54
CA PHE A 274 -17.17 -14.25 -15.24
C PHE A 274 -17.95 -14.91 -14.10
N ARG A 275 -17.24 -15.68 -13.26
CA ARG A 275 -17.84 -16.52 -12.20
C ARG A 275 -17.21 -16.22 -10.84
N PRO A 276 -17.66 -15.15 -10.17
CA PRO A 276 -17.07 -14.77 -8.91
C PRO A 276 -17.37 -15.79 -7.81
N THR A 277 -16.39 -15.95 -6.94
CA THR A 277 -16.44 -16.84 -5.77
C THR A 277 -16.05 -16.12 -4.47
N HIS A 278 -15.59 -14.88 -4.58
CA HIS A 278 -15.23 -14.02 -3.47
C HIS A 278 -16.01 -12.70 -3.54
N PHE A 279 -16.60 -12.30 -2.43
CA PHE A 279 -17.46 -11.11 -2.36
C PHE A 279 -17.04 -10.24 -1.18
N VAL A 280 -16.89 -8.94 -1.43
CA VAL A 280 -16.53 -7.95 -0.41
C VAL A 280 -17.68 -6.98 -0.22
N THR A 281 -18.25 -6.92 0.98
CA THR A 281 -19.26 -5.94 1.35
C THR A 281 -18.68 -4.53 1.33
N ILE A 282 -19.36 -3.60 0.66
CA ILE A 282 -18.89 -2.23 0.46
C ILE A 282 -19.94 -1.17 0.84
N ASP A 283 -20.89 -1.50 1.71
CA ASP A 283 -22.00 -0.60 2.10
C ASP A 283 -21.51 0.79 2.54
N ASP A 284 -20.48 0.82 3.41
CA ASP A 284 -19.91 2.08 3.93
C ASP A 284 -19.02 2.80 2.90
N HIS A 285 -18.75 2.18 1.75
CA HIS A 285 -17.77 2.63 0.77
C HIS A 285 -18.36 2.95 -0.61
N VAL A 286 -19.61 2.57 -0.88
CA VAL A 286 -20.21 2.74 -2.22
C VAL A 286 -20.25 4.21 -2.64
N GLY A 287 -20.55 5.14 -1.74
CA GLY A 287 -20.55 6.57 -2.03
C GLY A 287 -19.16 7.07 -2.47
N ARG A 288 -18.11 6.71 -1.71
CA ARG A 288 -16.73 7.09 -2.07
C ARG A 288 -16.21 6.38 -3.32
N LYS A 289 -16.69 5.17 -3.62
CA LYS A 289 -16.42 4.50 -4.89
C LYS A 289 -16.99 5.32 -6.06
N LEU A 290 -18.21 5.78 -5.96
CA LEU A 290 -18.83 6.64 -6.98
C LEU A 290 -18.07 7.96 -7.14
N GLU A 291 -17.70 8.62 -6.03
CA GLU A 291 -16.86 9.83 -6.06
C GLU A 291 -15.51 9.59 -6.79
N ALA A 292 -14.87 8.45 -6.56
CA ALA A 292 -13.61 8.12 -7.23
C ALA A 292 -13.80 7.93 -8.75
N ILE A 293 -14.91 7.27 -9.16
CA ILE A 293 -15.24 7.08 -10.58
C ILE A 293 -15.60 8.42 -11.25
N GLU A 294 -16.29 9.32 -10.56
CA GLU A 294 -16.63 10.66 -11.06
C GLU A 294 -15.40 11.54 -11.37
N MET A 295 -14.23 11.23 -10.80
CA MET A 295 -13.00 11.94 -11.16
C MET A 295 -12.60 11.73 -12.62
N PHE A 296 -13.00 10.64 -13.26
CA PHE A 296 -12.74 10.37 -14.68
C PHE A 296 -13.72 11.14 -15.58
N THR A 297 -13.75 12.46 -15.42
CA THR A 297 -14.68 13.36 -16.13
C THR A 297 -14.57 13.27 -17.65
N SER A 298 -13.40 12.85 -18.17
CA SER A 298 -13.20 12.59 -19.60
C SER A 298 -14.00 11.38 -20.10
N GLN A 299 -14.28 10.43 -19.22
CA GLN A 299 -14.95 9.16 -19.53
C GLN A 299 -16.44 9.19 -19.14
N VAL A 300 -16.77 9.70 -17.95
CA VAL A 300 -18.15 9.81 -17.44
C VAL A 300 -19.08 10.51 -18.43
N ALA A 301 -18.59 11.50 -19.16
CA ALA A 301 -19.37 12.25 -20.14
C ALA A 301 -19.75 11.45 -21.42
N VAL A 302 -19.10 10.29 -21.67
CA VAL A 302 -19.20 9.57 -22.94
C VAL A 302 -19.39 8.05 -22.80
N ARG A 303 -19.41 7.54 -21.56
CA ARG A 303 -19.43 6.11 -21.26
C ARG A 303 -20.60 5.77 -20.33
N ASP A 304 -21.68 5.25 -20.86
CA ASP A 304 -22.89 4.88 -20.10
C ASP A 304 -22.61 3.86 -18.98
N TYR A 305 -21.57 3.03 -19.11
CA TYR A 305 -21.21 2.05 -18.09
C TYR A 305 -20.59 2.68 -16.81
N LEU A 306 -20.30 3.99 -16.83
CA LEU A 306 -19.85 4.77 -15.67
C LEU A 306 -20.98 5.49 -14.94
N GLU A 307 -22.22 5.33 -15.41
CA GLU A 307 -23.36 5.94 -14.74
C GLU A 307 -23.48 5.42 -13.29
N PRO A 308 -23.67 6.33 -12.31
CA PRO A 308 -23.68 5.95 -10.89
C PRO A 308 -24.74 4.90 -10.53
N ASP A 309 -25.88 4.91 -11.19
CA ASP A 309 -26.96 3.96 -10.95
C ASP A 309 -26.60 2.56 -11.46
N LEU A 310 -25.89 2.44 -12.57
CA LEU A 310 -25.40 1.15 -13.08
C LEU A 310 -24.33 0.56 -12.16
N ILE A 311 -23.38 1.37 -11.71
CA ILE A 311 -22.35 0.95 -10.75
C ILE A 311 -23.00 0.49 -9.43
N ALA A 312 -23.92 1.29 -8.87
CA ALA A 312 -24.62 0.95 -7.64
C ALA A 312 -25.53 -0.29 -7.81
N SER A 313 -26.22 -0.42 -8.94
CA SER A 313 -27.07 -1.58 -9.23
C SER A 313 -26.24 -2.86 -9.38
N THR A 314 -25.06 -2.78 -9.98
CA THR A 314 -24.12 -3.92 -10.07
C THR A 314 -23.67 -4.36 -8.68
N ALA A 315 -23.28 -3.43 -7.82
CA ALA A 315 -22.91 -3.73 -6.44
C ALA A 315 -24.10 -4.29 -5.64
N ARG A 316 -25.31 -3.76 -5.88
CA ARG A 316 -26.54 -4.28 -5.30
C ARG A 316 -26.86 -5.70 -5.76
N TYR A 317 -26.66 -6.01 -7.03
CA TYR A 317 -26.84 -7.36 -7.56
C TYR A 317 -25.91 -8.38 -6.88
N TRP A 318 -24.65 -8.03 -6.67
CA TRP A 318 -23.67 -8.94 -6.07
C TRP A 318 -23.85 -9.11 -4.55
N SER A 319 -24.49 -8.17 -3.85
CA SER A 319 -24.72 -8.29 -2.40
C SER A 319 -25.60 -9.48 -2.03
N ARG A 320 -26.33 -10.07 -2.96
CA ARG A 320 -27.15 -11.27 -2.72
C ARG A 320 -26.35 -12.51 -2.31
N PHE A 321 -25.01 -12.48 -2.44
CA PHE A 321 -24.11 -13.58 -2.08
C PHE A 321 -23.35 -13.37 -0.78
N CYS A 322 -23.54 -12.23 -0.11
CA CYS A 322 -22.91 -11.92 1.17
C CYS A 322 -23.87 -11.11 2.06
N GLU A 323 -23.43 -10.81 3.29
CA GLU A 323 -24.16 -9.88 4.15
C GLU A 323 -23.97 -8.44 3.65
N GLY A 324 -25.03 -7.60 3.82
CA GLY A 324 -25.01 -6.21 3.40
C GLY A 324 -25.87 -5.92 2.17
N SER A 325 -25.83 -4.68 1.75
CA SER A 325 -26.65 -4.14 0.65
C SER A 325 -25.89 -3.96 -0.66
N HIS A 326 -24.57 -3.79 -0.59
CA HIS A 326 -23.70 -3.59 -1.76
C HIS A 326 -22.44 -4.42 -1.60
N ALA A 327 -22.00 -5.07 -2.67
CA ALA A 327 -20.79 -5.86 -2.69
C ALA A 327 -20.06 -5.75 -4.02
N GLU A 328 -18.75 -5.91 -4.00
CA GLU A 328 -17.94 -6.19 -5.16
C GLU A 328 -17.64 -7.69 -5.25
N ALA A 329 -17.59 -8.18 -6.48
CA ALA A 329 -17.47 -9.61 -6.78
C ALA A 329 -16.16 -9.90 -7.50
N PHE A 330 -15.49 -10.98 -7.08
CA PHE A 330 -14.17 -11.35 -7.57
C PHE A 330 -14.09 -12.83 -7.86
N GLU A 331 -13.40 -13.20 -8.93
CA GLU A 331 -12.94 -14.57 -9.14
C GLU A 331 -11.68 -14.82 -8.32
N ALA A 332 -11.72 -15.75 -7.37
CA ALA A 332 -10.55 -16.13 -6.60
C ALA A 332 -9.64 -17.07 -7.42
N VAL A 333 -8.52 -16.53 -7.93
CA VAL A 333 -7.51 -17.33 -8.63
C VAL A 333 -6.63 -18.09 -7.63
N ARG A 334 -6.26 -17.40 -6.55
CA ARG A 334 -5.53 -17.96 -5.43
C ARG A 334 -6.05 -17.34 -4.13
N ASP A 335 -6.34 -18.18 -3.17
CA ASP A 335 -6.71 -17.77 -1.83
C ASP A 335 -6.10 -18.75 -0.83
N ARG A 336 -4.81 -18.54 -0.54
CA ARG A 336 -4.08 -19.36 0.42
C ARG A 336 -4.32 -18.82 1.81
N ALA A 337 -5.16 -19.49 2.59
CA ALA A 337 -5.32 -19.19 3.99
C ALA A 337 -3.99 -19.38 4.74
N VAL A 338 -3.49 -18.32 5.37
CA VAL A 338 -2.40 -18.43 6.35
C VAL A 338 -3.02 -18.87 7.66
N ILE A 339 -2.80 -20.12 8.07
CA ILE A 339 -3.19 -20.57 9.41
C ILE A 339 -2.28 -19.84 10.41
N ARG A 340 -2.84 -18.87 11.15
CA ARG A 340 -2.10 -18.08 12.13
C ARG A 340 -1.53 -19.00 13.23
N GLY A 341 -0.26 -18.80 13.56
CA GLY A 341 0.44 -19.55 14.61
C GLY A 341 1.28 -20.73 14.13
N VAL A 342 1.31 -21.02 12.82
CA VAL A 342 2.30 -21.94 12.25
C VAL A 342 3.44 -21.10 11.69
N PRO A 343 4.68 -21.22 12.22
CA PRO A 343 5.83 -20.53 11.63
C PRO A 343 6.00 -20.96 10.16
N ASP A 344 6.17 -19.99 9.28
CA ASP A 344 6.39 -20.26 7.86
C ASP A 344 7.74 -21.00 7.70
N ALA A 345 7.68 -22.32 7.54
CA ALA A 345 8.86 -23.20 7.43
C ALA A 345 9.66 -22.98 6.11
N ARG A 346 9.38 -21.92 5.34
CA ARG A 346 9.95 -21.69 4.00
C ARG A 346 10.83 -20.45 3.85
N VAL A 347 11.14 -19.75 4.93
CA VAL A 347 12.14 -18.68 4.88
C VAL A 347 13.44 -19.13 5.56
N SER A 348 14.01 -20.22 5.05
CA SER A 348 15.44 -20.46 5.18
C SER A 348 16.11 -19.94 3.90
N SER A 349 16.74 -18.79 4.00
CA SER A 349 17.64 -18.29 2.97
C SER A 349 18.63 -19.38 2.58
N PRO A 350 18.87 -19.65 1.29
CA PRO A 350 19.91 -20.58 0.91
C PRO A 350 21.26 -20.02 1.41
N LYS A 351 21.96 -20.80 2.22
CA LYS A 351 23.33 -20.48 2.61
C LYS A 351 24.15 -20.29 1.33
N PRO A 352 25.00 -19.26 1.24
CA PRO A 352 25.89 -19.11 0.10
C PRO A 352 26.80 -20.33 0.05
N VAL A 353 26.79 -21.02 -1.09
CA VAL A 353 27.75 -22.09 -1.40
C VAL A 353 29.10 -21.41 -1.52
N MET A 354 29.94 -21.58 -0.51
CA MET A 354 31.36 -21.19 -0.61
C MET A 354 32.00 -22.08 -1.66
N SER A 355 32.38 -21.49 -2.79
CA SER A 355 33.25 -22.14 -3.77
C SER A 355 34.62 -22.40 -3.13
N GLN A 356 34.93 -23.66 -2.90
CA GLN A 356 36.30 -24.07 -2.65
C GLN A 356 37.06 -24.01 -3.98
N ALA A 357 37.69 -22.87 -4.22
CA ALA A 357 38.74 -22.75 -5.22
C ALA A 357 40.09 -22.68 -4.47
N GLY A 358 40.93 -23.66 -4.72
CA GLY A 358 42.36 -23.48 -4.56
C GLY A 358 43.02 -24.32 -3.46
N ARG A 359 43.63 -25.41 -3.88
CA ARG A 359 45.00 -25.77 -3.61
C ARG A 359 45.19 -27.20 -4.10
N ASP A 360 45.94 -27.30 -5.20
CA ASP A 360 47.09 -28.20 -5.20
C ASP A 360 48.06 -27.79 -6.29
N SER A 361 49.23 -27.40 -5.83
CA SER A 361 50.43 -27.12 -6.61
C SER A 361 51.36 -28.31 -6.46
N HIS A 362 52.11 -28.55 -7.54
CA HIS A 362 53.35 -29.30 -7.65
C HIS A 362 53.29 -30.81 -7.89
N ALA A 363 53.68 -31.19 -9.06
CA ALA A 363 54.93 -31.88 -9.30
C ALA A 363 55.15 -32.10 -10.82
N GLY A 364 56.33 -31.71 -11.26
CA GLY A 364 56.77 -31.77 -12.66
C GLY A 364 57.41 -33.12 -12.99
N PRO A 365 58.34 -33.19 -13.96
CA PRO A 365 58.11 -33.89 -15.22
C PRO A 365 59.01 -35.15 -15.37
N ARG A 366 58.65 -36.05 -16.34
CA ARG A 366 59.56 -36.95 -17.09
C ARG A 366 58.76 -37.60 -18.22
N ALA A 367 59.03 -37.32 -19.46
CA ALA A 367 60.09 -37.82 -20.34
C ALA A 367 59.79 -39.19 -20.97
N ALA A 368 59.81 -39.18 -22.32
CA ALA A 368 60.16 -40.27 -23.24
C ALA A 368 59.10 -41.36 -23.46
N GLY A 369 58.71 -41.51 -24.71
CA GLY A 369 59.33 -42.23 -25.73
C GLY A 369 58.35 -42.94 -26.66
N ARG A 370 58.48 -42.67 -27.93
CA ARG A 370 58.40 -43.65 -29.10
C ARG A 370 57.21 -44.59 -29.16
N THR A 371 56.42 -44.53 -30.11
CA THR A 371 56.53 -44.89 -31.59
C THR A 371 55.33 -44.33 -32.33
#